data_218526650e3a0a9d3bb63927f51de83e
#
_entry.id   218526650e3a0a9d3bb63927f51de83e
#
_cell.length_a   1.000
_cell.length_b   1.000
_cell.length_c   1.000
_cell.angle_alpha   90.00
_cell.angle_beta   90.00
_cell.angle_gamma   90.00
#
_symmetry.space_group_name_H-M   'P 1'
#
loop_
_entity.id
_entity.type
_entity.pdbx_description
1 polymer ?
#
loop_
_entity_poly.entity_id
_entity_poly.type
_entity_poly.pdbx_seq_one_letter_code
_entity_poly.pdbx_strand_id
1 'polypeptide(L)'
;MGMRLRLIAGFTLAAMLAGCSATVEERTSEGIEEAGRVFTDQTKNPNTEVGNASFYKPFGFKVQEGSDEQNIVLEKGGDTYVLFINPNEGKDSRLFYDLLYADPANEILETGTYERHDMFGFAGATKVSEERVELVAGSGGRKITTFSDKGEIKKNLKTMMEIVRSVNYEDGAVAKE
;
A
#
# COMPACT_ATOMS: atom_id res chain seq x y z
N MET A 1 -33.53 -4.89 -65.24
CA MET A 1 -33.80 -5.97 -64.30
C MET A 1 -32.44 -6.41 -63.78
N GLY A 2 -31.95 -6.15 -62.65
CA GLY A 2 -32.38 -5.82 -61.33
C GLY A 2 -31.15 -5.34 -60.55
N MET A 3 -31.30 -4.18 -59.97
CA MET A 3 -30.27 -3.54 -59.16
C MET A 3 -30.85 -3.35 -57.76
N ARG A 4 -30.74 -4.32 -56.90
CA ARG A 4 -31.03 -4.21 -55.46
C ARG A 4 -30.27 -5.31 -54.75
N LEU A 5 -29.10 -5.05 -54.24
CA LEU A 5 -28.55 -5.68 -53.04
C LEU A 5 -27.14 -5.20 -52.74
N ARG A 6 -26.93 -4.02 -52.18
CA ARG A 6 -25.68 -3.63 -51.54
C ARG A 6 -25.94 -2.45 -50.57
N LEU A 7 -26.61 -2.68 -49.47
CA LEU A 7 -26.72 -1.69 -48.39
C LEU A 7 -27.09 -2.35 -47.05
N ILE A 8 -26.32 -3.37 -46.61
CA ILE A 8 -26.34 -3.83 -45.21
C ILE A 8 -24.95 -4.37 -44.90
N ALA A 9 -24.00 -3.55 -44.68
CA ALA A 9 -22.72 -3.92 -44.05
C ALA A 9 -22.00 -2.65 -43.55
N GLY A 10 -22.55 -1.98 -42.58
CA GLY A 10 -21.94 -0.73 -42.08
C GLY A 10 -22.40 -0.29 -40.69
N PHE A 11 -22.94 -1.19 -39.85
CA PHE A 11 -23.47 -0.74 -38.55
C PHE A 11 -23.15 -1.66 -37.37
N THR A 12 -22.04 -2.37 -37.38
CA THR A 12 -21.69 -3.31 -36.29
C THR A 12 -20.27 -3.16 -35.77
N LEU A 13 -19.68 -1.96 -35.76
CA LEU A 13 -18.33 -1.79 -35.19
C LEU A 13 -18.20 -0.55 -34.28
N ALA A 14 -19.25 -0.13 -33.60
CA ALA A 14 -19.23 1.02 -32.70
C ALA A 14 -19.63 0.70 -31.23
N ALA A 15 -19.63 -0.56 -30.83
CA ALA A 15 -20.16 -0.97 -29.51
C ALA A 15 -19.11 -1.62 -28.58
N MET A 16 -17.79 -1.41 -28.76
CA MET A 16 -16.76 -2.02 -27.89
C MET A 16 -15.77 -1.01 -27.30
N LEU A 17 -16.18 0.21 -26.98
CA LEU A 17 -15.36 1.18 -26.26
C LEU A 17 -16.04 1.69 -24.98
N ALA A 18 -16.94 0.95 -24.38
CA ALA A 18 -17.23 1.12 -22.97
C ALA A 18 -16.18 0.33 -22.18
N GLY A 19 -14.93 0.79 -22.22
CA GLY A 19 -13.90 0.37 -21.32
C GLY A 19 -14.35 0.77 -19.91
N CYS A 20 -14.85 -0.18 -19.12
CA CYS A 20 -15.10 0.00 -17.69
C CYS A 20 -13.79 0.42 -17.05
N SER A 21 -13.60 1.72 -16.84
CA SER A 21 -12.58 2.22 -15.93
C SER A 21 -12.96 1.70 -14.55
N ALA A 22 -12.15 0.81 -13.95
CA ALA A 22 -12.39 0.29 -12.61
C ALA A 22 -12.59 1.44 -11.62
N THR A 23 -13.52 1.27 -10.67
CA THR A 23 -13.80 2.26 -9.62
C THR A 23 -12.65 2.33 -8.60
N VAL A 24 -12.69 3.33 -7.72
CA VAL A 24 -11.72 3.42 -6.60
C VAL A 24 -11.88 2.22 -5.67
N GLU A 25 -13.13 1.80 -5.41
CA GLU A 25 -13.43 0.64 -4.56
C GLU A 25 -12.89 -0.65 -5.16
N GLU A 26 -13.09 -0.90 -6.47
CA GLU A 26 -12.56 -2.08 -7.16
C GLU A 26 -11.01 -2.10 -7.12
N ARG A 27 -10.36 -0.94 -7.34
CA ARG A 27 -8.89 -0.83 -7.24
C ARG A 27 -8.38 -1.02 -5.82
N THR A 28 -9.15 -0.54 -4.84
CA THR A 28 -8.83 -0.73 -3.42
C THR A 28 -8.88 -2.20 -3.05
N SER A 29 -9.95 -2.91 -3.43
CA SER A 29 -10.10 -4.34 -3.17
C SER A 29 -8.97 -5.16 -3.82
N GLU A 30 -8.66 -4.91 -5.10
CA GLU A 30 -7.51 -5.53 -5.77
C GLU A 30 -6.17 -5.27 -5.07
N GLY A 31 -6.00 -4.05 -4.56
CA GLY A 31 -4.78 -3.64 -3.85
C GLY A 31 -4.63 -4.34 -2.50
N ILE A 32 -5.72 -4.45 -1.75
CA ILE A 32 -5.77 -5.15 -0.46
C ILE A 32 -5.48 -6.64 -0.64
N GLU A 33 -6.08 -7.30 -1.65
CA GLU A 33 -5.75 -8.69 -1.98
C GLU A 33 -4.27 -8.88 -2.32
N GLU A 34 -3.68 -7.96 -3.10
CA GLU A 34 -2.27 -8.02 -3.46
C GLU A 34 -1.36 -7.82 -2.25
N ALA A 35 -1.69 -6.88 -1.34
CA ALA A 35 -0.98 -6.69 -0.09
C ALA A 35 -1.02 -7.97 0.78
N GLY A 36 -2.16 -8.67 0.83
CA GLY A 36 -2.30 -9.95 1.52
C GLY A 36 -1.40 -11.05 0.95
N ARG A 37 -1.29 -11.14 -0.38
CA ARG A 37 -0.36 -12.06 -1.03
C ARG A 37 1.08 -11.74 -0.65
N VAL A 38 1.49 -10.49 -0.73
CA VAL A 38 2.83 -10.05 -0.31
C VAL A 38 3.07 -10.35 1.17
N PHE A 39 2.08 -10.15 2.03
CA PHE A 39 2.20 -10.44 3.46
C PHE A 39 2.45 -11.92 3.73
N THR A 40 1.86 -12.82 2.97
CA THR A 40 2.03 -14.26 3.12
C THR A 40 3.25 -14.84 2.38
N ASP A 41 3.82 -14.08 1.48
CA ASP A 41 4.98 -14.49 0.67
C ASP A 41 6.31 -14.31 1.41
N GLN A 42 7.42 -14.64 0.74
CA GLN A 42 8.76 -14.44 1.30
C GLN A 42 9.07 -12.94 1.45
N THR A 43 9.55 -12.55 2.64
CA THR A 43 9.94 -11.17 2.93
C THR A 43 11.16 -10.76 2.10
N LYS A 44 11.16 -9.54 1.60
CA LYS A 44 12.34 -8.93 0.93
C LYS A 44 13.46 -8.69 1.93
N ASN A 45 14.70 -8.89 1.51
CA ASN A 45 15.85 -8.58 2.34
C ASN A 45 16.03 -7.05 2.44
N PRO A 46 16.33 -6.52 3.63
CA PRO A 46 16.71 -5.12 3.79
C PRO A 46 17.92 -4.75 2.91
N ASN A 47 17.91 -3.52 2.39
CA ASN A 47 18.97 -2.96 1.57
C ASN A 47 19.27 -1.49 1.88
N THR A 48 18.66 -0.95 2.93
CA THR A 48 18.79 0.45 3.36
C THR A 48 18.68 0.51 4.87
N GLU A 49 19.46 1.40 5.49
CA GLU A 49 19.50 1.63 6.94
C GLU A 49 19.28 3.11 7.26
N VAL A 50 18.53 3.38 8.35
CA VAL A 50 18.33 4.71 8.94
C VAL A 50 18.36 4.52 10.45
N GLY A 51 19.41 4.99 11.12
CA GLY A 51 19.63 4.70 12.54
C GLY A 51 19.63 3.20 12.81
N ASN A 52 18.84 2.76 13.77
CA ASN A 52 18.67 1.35 14.14
C ASN A 52 17.66 0.58 13.27
N ALA A 53 17.02 1.25 12.32
CA ALA A 53 16.07 0.63 11.41
C ALA A 53 16.74 0.20 10.10
N SER A 54 16.50 -1.04 9.67
CA SER A 54 16.86 -1.52 8.34
C SER A 54 15.62 -2.02 7.62
N PHE A 55 15.51 -1.77 6.30
CA PHE A 55 14.35 -2.13 5.50
C PHE A 55 14.67 -2.27 4.02
N TYR A 56 13.79 -2.93 3.28
CA TYR A 56 13.84 -2.99 1.83
C TYR A 56 13.34 -1.68 1.23
N LYS A 57 14.22 -0.98 0.53
CA LYS A 57 13.90 0.22 -0.26
C LYS A 57 13.85 -0.16 -1.74
N PRO A 58 12.67 -0.15 -2.38
CA PRO A 58 12.54 -0.46 -3.81
C PRO A 58 13.30 0.53 -4.69
N PHE A 59 13.63 0.10 -5.91
CA PHE A 59 14.27 0.98 -6.88
C PHE A 59 13.43 2.24 -7.15
N GLY A 60 14.09 3.38 -7.22
CA GLY A 60 13.47 4.68 -7.46
C GLY A 60 12.99 5.41 -6.20
N PHE A 61 12.97 4.75 -5.03
CA PHE A 61 12.71 5.42 -3.76
C PHE A 61 13.97 6.11 -3.23
N LYS A 62 13.78 7.26 -2.57
CA LYS A 62 14.83 8.02 -1.88
C LYS A 62 14.39 8.25 -0.45
N VAL A 63 15.32 8.09 0.50
CA VAL A 63 15.12 8.55 1.88
C VAL A 63 15.32 10.05 1.90
N GLN A 64 14.40 10.79 2.51
CA GLN A 64 14.46 12.25 2.62
C GLN A 64 15.29 12.66 3.83
N GLU A 65 15.94 13.83 3.72
CA GLU A 65 16.63 14.46 4.84
C GLU A 65 15.65 14.73 6.00
N GLY A 66 16.13 14.59 7.23
CA GLY A 66 15.31 14.74 8.44
C GLY A 66 14.55 13.47 8.83
N SER A 67 14.72 12.36 8.09
CA SER A 67 14.26 11.05 8.55
C SER A 67 15.05 10.61 9.78
N ASP A 68 14.35 10.03 10.74
CA ASP A 68 14.94 9.34 11.89
C ASP A 68 14.54 7.85 11.87
N GLU A 69 15.05 7.07 12.82
CA GLU A 69 14.85 5.62 12.87
C GLU A 69 13.39 5.19 13.14
N GLN A 70 12.53 6.11 13.60
CA GLN A 70 11.11 5.85 13.88
C GLN A 70 10.18 6.48 12.84
N ASN A 71 10.64 7.55 12.17
CA ASN A 71 9.87 8.30 11.17
C ASN A 71 10.70 8.46 9.90
N ILE A 72 10.56 7.53 8.98
CA ILE A 72 11.31 7.51 7.73
C ILE A 72 10.43 8.03 6.61
N VAL A 73 10.84 9.16 6.03
CA VAL A 73 10.15 9.75 4.89
C VAL A 73 10.82 9.28 3.60
N LEU A 74 10.03 8.63 2.75
CA LEU A 74 10.47 8.15 1.45
C LEU A 74 9.78 8.95 0.35
N GLU A 75 10.48 9.20 -0.74
CA GLU A 75 9.92 9.86 -1.93
C GLU A 75 10.13 8.98 -3.16
N LYS A 76 9.12 8.95 -4.04
CA LYS A 76 9.21 8.35 -5.37
C LYS A 76 8.30 9.07 -6.35
N GLY A 77 8.89 9.63 -7.41
CA GLY A 77 8.10 10.24 -8.49
C GLY A 77 7.28 11.47 -8.09
N GLY A 78 7.62 12.12 -6.97
CA GLY A 78 6.87 13.23 -6.39
C GLY A 78 5.88 12.81 -5.29
N ASP A 79 5.64 11.51 -5.12
CA ASP A 79 4.81 10.99 -4.04
C ASP A 79 5.64 10.77 -2.77
N THR A 80 5.05 11.12 -1.62
CA THR A 80 5.64 10.96 -0.30
C THR A 80 5.04 9.75 0.42
N TYR A 81 5.90 8.93 1.00
CA TYR A 81 5.54 7.78 1.83
C TYR A 81 6.15 7.98 3.21
N VAL A 82 5.35 7.79 4.26
CA VAL A 82 5.82 7.91 5.65
C VAL A 82 5.81 6.53 6.30
N LEU A 83 6.98 5.99 6.55
CA LEU A 83 7.18 4.75 7.29
C LEU A 83 7.38 5.11 8.76
N PHE A 84 6.46 4.67 9.62
CA PHE A 84 6.52 4.83 11.06
C PHE A 84 6.82 3.49 11.75
N ILE A 85 7.75 3.49 12.71
CA ILE A 85 8.19 2.34 13.46
C ILE A 85 8.00 2.62 14.95
N ASN A 86 7.20 1.80 15.62
CA ASN A 86 7.09 1.81 17.09
C ASN A 86 7.87 0.61 17.64
N PRO A 87 9.07 0.81 18.20
CA PRO A 87 9.89 -0.29 18.71
C PRO A 87 9.28 -0.99 19.93
N ASN A 88 8.33 -0.36 20.63
CA ASN A 88 7.66 -0.93 21.80
C ASN A 88 6.55 -1.93 21.43
N GLU A 89 6.20 -2.04 20.14
CA GLU A 89 5.12 -2.89 19.66
C GLU A 89 5.68 -4.15 18.98
N GLY A 90 5.14 -5.29 19.36
CA GLY A 90 5.49 -6.60 18.81
C GLY A 90 5.02 -6.79 17.36
N LYS A 91 5.43 -7.92 16.78
CA LYS A 91 5.05 -8.29 15.41
C LYS A 91 3.58 -8.73 15.28
N ASP A 92 2.93 -9.05 16.39
CA ASP A 92 1.51 -9.40 16.51
C ASP A 92 0.63 -8.20 16.88
N SER A 93 1.21 -7.01 17.11
CA SER A 93 0.49 -5.81 17.51
C SER A 93 -0.55 -5.40 16.48
N ARG A 94 -1.73 -5.02 16.98
CA ARG A 94 -2.86 -4.48 16.21
C ARG A 94 -3.02 -2.97 16.37
N LEU A 95 -2.12 -2.31 17.12
CA LEU A 95 -2.25 -0.90 17.50
C LEU A 95 -2.59 0.01 16.34
N PHE A 96 -1.84 -0.07 15.23
CA PHE A 96 -2.06 0.83 14.08
C PHE A 96 -3.34 0.51 13.31
N TYR A 97 -3.78 -0.73 13.30
CA TYR A 97 -5.07 -1.12 12.75
C TYR A 97 -6.22 -0.56 13.60
N ASP A 98 -6.13 -0.70 14.92
CA ASP A 98 -7.16 -0.21 15.82
C ASP A 98 -7.24 1.33 15.79
N LEU A 99 -6.09 2.03 15.68
CA LEU A 99 -6.04 3.47 15.54
C LEU A 99 -6.66 3.97 14.22
N LEU A 100 -6.60 3.20 13.14
CA LEU A 100 -7.27 3.56 11.89
C LEU A 100 -8.79 3.70 12.06
N TYR A 101 -9.38 2.84 12.89
CA TYR A 101 -10.81 2.86 13.19
C TYR A 101 -11.19 3.81 14.33
N ALA A 102 -10.24 4.17 15.18
CA ALA A 102 -10.49 5.07 16.30
C ALA A 102 -10.61 6.55 15.86
N ASP A 103 -10.10 6.92 14.70
CA ASP A 103 -10.22 8.26 14.18
C ASP A 103 -11.53 8.45 13.41
N PRO A 104 -12.48 9.25 13.95
CA PRO A 104 -13.78 9.47 13.33
C PRO A 104 -13.71 10.29 12.01
N ALA A 105 -12.56 10.91 11.72
CA ALA A 105 -12.34 11.63 10.47
C ALA A 105 -12.03 10.70 9.28
N ASN A 106 -11.70 9.44 9.55
CA ASN A 106 -11.40 8.46 8.52
C ASN A 106 -12.68 7.95 7.83
N GLU A 107 -12.90 8.33 6.60
CA GLU A 107 -13.87 7.67 5.72
C GLU A 107 -13.24 6.41 5.11
N ILE A 108 -13.29 5.30 5.87
CA ILE A 108 -12.69 4.03 5.46
C ILE A 108 -13.48 3.45 4.30
N LEU A 109 -12.82 3.24 3.15
CA LEU A 109 -13.38 2.56 1.99
C LEU A 109 -13.35 1.04 2.18
N GLU A 110 -12.19 0.51 2.49
CA GLU A 110 -11.98 -0.92 2.70
C GLU A 110 -10.70 -1.18 3.49
N THR A 111 -10.68 -2.27 4.26
CA THR A 111 -9.48 -2.79 4.93
C THR A 111 -9.42 -4.30 4.82
N GLY A 112 -8.19 -4.83 4.84
CA GLY A 112 -7.92 -6.26 4.96
C GLY A 112 -6.94 -6.52 6.09
N THR A 113 -7.12 -7.62 6.81
CA THR A 113 -6.20 -8.10 7.83
C THR A 113 -5.57 -9.42 7.41
N TYR A 114 -4.34 -9.64 7.82
CA TYR A 114 -3.56 -10.81 7.47
C TYR A 114 -2.86 -11.38 8.70
N GLU A 115 -2.82 -12.68 8.80
CA GLU A 115 -2.11 -13.37 9.87
C GLU A 115 -1.19 -14.42 9.29
N ARG A 116 0.03 -14.49 9.80
CA ARG A 116 1.02 -15.50 9.42
C ARG A 116 1.89 -15.83 10.63
N HIS A 117 1.80 -17.07 11.13
CA HIS A 117 2.44 -17.49 12.36
C HIS A 117 2.01 -16.56 13.52
N ASP A 118 2.96 -15.86 14.11
CA ASP A 118 2.78 -14.89 15.20
C ASP A 118 2.88 -13.43 14.73
N MET A 119 2.62 -13.16 13.44
CA MET A 119 2.63 -11.82 12.87
C MET A 119 1.22 -11.40 12.47
N PHE A 120 0.87 -10.16 12.79
CA PHE A 120 -0.31 -9.47 12.31
C PHE A 120 0.07 -8.45 11.24
N GLY A 121 -0.73 -8.35 10.18
CA GLY A 121 -0.61 -7.34 9.15
C GLY A 121 -1.96 -6.83 8.69
N PHE A 122 -1.97 -5.66 8.09
CA PHE A 122 -3.18 -5.06 7.53
C PHE A 122 -2.84 -4.14 6.36
N ALA A 123 -3.84 -3.90 5.52
CA ALA A 123 -3.83 -2.84 4.53
C ALA A 123 -5.20 -2.17 4.50
N GLY A 124 -5.26 -0.91 4.09
CA GLY A 124 -6.51 -0.18 4.00
C GLY A 124 -6.39 1.07 3.14
N ALA A 125 -7.56 1.61 2.78
CA ALA A 125 -7.70 2.87 2.10
C ALA A 125 -8.80 3.71 2.74
N THR A 126 -8.53 5.01 2.88
CA THR A 126 -9.51 6.02 3.30
C THR A 126 -9.76 6.99 2.16
N LYS A 127 -10.99 7.46 2.02
CA LYS A 127 -11.39 8.37 0.94
C LYS A 127 -10.83 9.77 1.20
N VAL A 128 -10.20 10.35 0.19
CA VAL A 128 -9.77 11.75 0.17
C VAL A 128 -10.61 12.54 -0.83
N SER A 129 -10.86 11.93 -2.00
CA SER A 129 -11.73 12.48 -3.05
C SER A 129 -12.24 11.34 -3.96
N GLU A 130 -12.99 11.66 -5.02
CA GLU A 130 -13.50 10.64 -5.95
C GLU A 130 -12.39 9.88 -6.72
N GLU A 131 -11.19 10.46 -6.87
CA GLU A 131 -10.09 9.86 -7.63
C GLU A 131 -8.85 9.60 -6.77
N ARG A 132 -8.86 9.98 -5.47
CA ARG A 132 -7.69 9.94 -4.60
C ARG A 132 -8.02 9.38 -3.23
N VAL A 133 -7.14 8.52 -2.73
CA VAL A 133 -7.24 7.87 -1.42
C VAL A 133 -5.95 8.07 -0.62
N GLU A 134 -6.06 7.99 0.70
CA GLU A 134 -4.92 7.72 1.55
C GLU A 134 -4.83 6.20 1.77
N LEU A 135 -3.66 5.64 1.52
CA LEU A 135 -3.36 4.23 1.70
C LEU A 135 -2.56 4.02 2.97
N VAL A 136 -2.84 2.93 3.64
CA VAL A 136 -2.07 2.44 4.78
C VAL A 136 -1.75 0.95 4.59
N ALA A 137 -0.53 0.56 4.95
CA ALA A 137 -0.15 -0.84 5.13
C ALA A 137 0.62 -0.98 6.44
N GLY A 138 0.40 -2.05 7.18
CA GLY A 138 1.05 -2.29 8.46
C GLY A 138 1.45 -3.74 8.68
N SER A 139 2.47 -3.93 9.52
CA SER A 139 2.93 -5.23 10.00
C SER A 139 3.43 -5.09 11.44
N GLY A 140 2.62 -5.56 12.40
CA GLY A 140 2.89 -5.39 13.83
C GLY A 140 3.05 -3.90 14.19
N GLY A 141 4.12 -3.57 14.90
CA GLY A 141 4.46 -2.21 15.32
C GLY A 141 4.97 -1.27 14.22
N ARG A 142 4.70 -1.55 12.94
CA ARG A 142 5.15 -0.74 11.81
C ARG A 142 3.98 -0.40 10.89
N LYS A 143 3.94 0.83 10.39
CA LYS A 143 2.98 1.24 9.35
C LYS A 143 3.65 2.14 8.31
N ILE A 144 3.13 2.12 7.10
CA ILE A 144 3.51 3.05 6.04
C ILE A 144 2.23 3.64 5.43
N THR A 145 2.23 4.95 5.17
CA THR A 145 1.10 5.67 4.58
C THR A 145 1.55 6.48 3.36
N THR A 146 0.64 6.70 2.43
CA THR A 146 0.81 7.59 1.28
C THR A 146 -0.53 8.00 0.72
N PHE A 147 -0.57 9.13 0.00
CA PHE A 147 -1.70 9.45 -0.87
C PHE A 147 -1.49 8.80 -2.24
N SER A 148 -2.57 8.31 -2.83
CA SER A 148 -2.52 7.58 -4.11
C SER A 148 -3.67 7.98 -5.01
N ASP A 149 -3.37 8.16 -6.28
CA ASP A 149 -4.38 8.22 -7.32
C ASP A 149 -4.92 6.80 -7.60
N LYS A 150 -6.16 6.71 -8.05
CA LYS A 150 -6.89 5.47 -8.34
C LYS A 150 -6.07 4.44 -9.12
N GLY A 151 -5.37 4.87 -10.16
CA GLY A 151 -4.60 3.98 -11.05
C GLY A 151 -3.39 3.31 -10.38
N GLU A 152 -2.87 3.86 -9.28
CA GLU A 152 -1.66 3.41 -8.61
C GLU A 152 -1.94 2.61 -7.31
N ILE A 153 -3.20 2.51 -6.85
CA ILE A 153 -3.58 1.90 -5.56
C ILE A 153 -2.97 0.51 -5.40
N LYS A 154 -3.21 -0.40 -6.33
CA LYS A 154 -2.73 -1.78 -6.26
C LYS A 154 -1.20 -1.88 -6.16
N LYS A 155 -0.51 -1.11 -7.00
CA LYS A 155 0.96 -1.06 -7.03
C LYS A 155 1.52 -0.47 -5.74
N ASN A 156 0.89 0.60 -5.23
CA ASN A 156 1.32 1.25 -4.00
C ASN A 156 1.11 0.33 -2.80
N LEU A 157 -0.04 -0.29 -2.60
CA LEU A 157 -0.29 -1.23 -1.50
C LEU A 157 0.66 -2.43 -1.53
N LYS A 158 0.93 -2.99 -2.72
CA LYS A 158 1.95 -4.02 -2.88
C LYS A 158 3.32 -3.54 -2.37
N THR A 159 3.78 -2.41 -2.89
CA THR A 159 5.10 -1.86 -2.57
C THR A 159 5.21 -1.49 -1.08
N MET A 160 4.17 -0.88 -0.52
CA MET A 160 4.10 -0.52 0.89
C MET A 160 4.20 -1.77 1.79
N MET A 161 3.49 -2.85 1.44
CA MET A 161 3.57 -4.11 2.18
C MET A 161 4.96 -4.75 2.06
N GLU A 162 5.61 -4.71 0.90
CA GLU A 162 7.00 -5.18 0.73
C GLU A 162 7.96 -4.40 1.65
N ILE A 163 7.79 -3.07 1.76
CA ILE A 163 8.61 -2.22 2.63
C ILE A 163 8.35 -2.55 4.10
N VAL A 164 7.11 -2.43 4.56
CA VAL A 164 6.78 -2.52 5.99
C VAL A 164 7.08 -3.90 6.59
N ARG A 165 6.91 -4.97 5.81
CA ARG A 165 7.25 -6.33 6.25
C ARG A 165 8.75 -6.60 6.37
N SER A 166 9.56 -5.87 5.60
CA SER A 166 11.01 -6.05 5.59
C SER A 166 11.72 -5.32 6.74
N VAL A 167 10.99 -4.49 7.49
CA VAL A 167 11.59 -3.68 8.56
C VAL A 167 12.10 -4.56 9.68
N ASN A 168 13.41 -4.45 9.94
CA ASN A 168 14.05 -4.90 11.17
C ASN A 168 14.42 -3.65 11.98
N TYR A 169 14.25 -3.72 13.28
CA TYR A 169 14.66 -2.70 14.23
C TYR A 169 15.54 -3.37 15.28
N GLU A 170 16.78 -2.92 15.37
CA GLU A 170 17.68 -3.40 16.41
C GLU A 170 17.51 -2.52 17.64
N ASP A 171 16.92 -3.08 18.69
CA ASP A 171 16.97 -2.42 19.99
C ASP A 171 18.45 -2.20 20.33
N GLY A 172 18.86 -0.94 20.41
CA GLY A 172 20.23 -0.62 20.79
C GLY A 172 20.53 -1.40 22.08
N ALA A 173 21.46 -2.34 21.98
CA ALA A 173 21.89 -3.09 23.12
C ALA A 173 22.23 -2.08 24.23
N VAL A 174 21.40 -2.02 25.28
CA VAL A 174 21.78 -1.39 26.52
C VAL A 174 23.03 -2.13 26.94
N ALA A 175 24.17 -1.48 26.76
CA ALA A 175 25.45 -1.98 27.28
C ALA A 175 25.19 -2.27 28.76
N LYS A 176 25.16 -3.56 29.12
CA LYS A 176 25.16 -3.96 30.52
C LYS A 176 26.54 -3.60 31.04
N GLU A 177 26.63 -2.46 31.73
CA GLU A 177 27.73 -2.21 32.65
C GLU A 177 27.73 -3.20 33.81
#